data_41019ce34ed56ad46d81d4a01730b332
#
_entry.id   41019ce34ed56ad46d81d4a01730b332
#
_cell.length_a   1.000
_cell.length_b   1.000
_cell.length_c   1.000
_cell.angle_alpha   90.00
_cell.angle_beta   90.00
_cell.angle_gamma   90.00
#
_symmetry.space_group_name_H-M   'P 1'
#
loop_
_entity.id
_entity.type
_entity.pdbx_description
1 polymer ?
#
loop_
_entity_poly.entity_id
_entity_poly.type
_entity_poly.pdbx_seq_one_letter_code
_entity_poly.pdbx_strand_id
1 'polypeptide(L)'
;MTTPVEPKRNPPQSNNSIHKVYERVREALLALPNYFRSDTSIEGILATDIFTLNAAFGATIEDQVVSTLNRMREVWDPDEKFMYHRFVRQPQTFPDVLLKKDTSGTDKDESEILLGIELKSWYLLAKEGEPSFRFQVTPAACARQDLIVVIPWALNNVISGYPKIFLPYVELAKYAAEYRNYWWKHIRKTKSSTEIVTPQNVSPYPQKSDKISDKPAFDGGNNFGRFARTGIMDSYLEIAKRESLCGIGAEHWLNFFKIFQEERDEESIKAELKKLRVLVTGPGRENEPDLMDALEKILSGVDTLLDQNRTT
;
A
#
# COMPACT_ATOMS: atom_id res chain seq x y z
N MET A 1 6.71 22.15 31.48
CA MET A 1 6.02 21.66 30.25
C MET A 1 6.00 20.16 30.34
N THR A 2 4.83 19.56 30.35
CA THR A 2 4.70 18.10 30.36
C THR A 2 5.20 17.54 29.03
N THR A 3 6.05 16.52 29.10
CA THR A 3 6.53 15.82 27.89
C THR A 3 5.29 15.28 27.12
N PRO A 4 5.16 15.54 25.79
CA PRO A 4 4.03 15.04 25.03
C PRO A 4 4.03 13.51 25.05
N VAL A 5 2.86 12.94 25.31
CA VAL A 5 2.70 11.47 25.37
C VAL A 5 2.51 10.93 23.97
N GLU A 6 3.34 9.98 23.58
CA GLU A 6 3.21 9.26 22.32
C GLU A 6 1.95 8.39 22.32
N PRO A 7 1.15 8.41 21.22
CA PRO A 7 -0.01 7.55 21.08
C PRO A 7 0.36 6.06 21.19
N LYS A 8 -0.57 5.28 21.74
CA LYS A 8 -0.40 3.83 21.87
C LYS A 8 -1.49 3.10 21.08
N ARG A 9 -1.11 1.95 20.53
CA ARG A 9 -2.07 1.03 19.91
C ARG A 9 -3.11 0.58 20.94
N ASN A 10 -4.39 0.75 20.60
CA ASN A 10 -5.49 0.39 21.47
C ASN A 10 -6.55 -0.43 20.69
N PRO A 11 -6.23 -1.70 20.36
CA PRO A 11 -7.16 -2.58 19.66
C PRO A 11 -8.41 -2.88 20.51
N PRO A 12 -9.46 -3.49 19.93
CA PRO A 12 -10.60 -3.98 20.68
C PRO A 12 -10.16 -4.88 21.83
N GLN A 13 -10.82 -4.78 23.00
CA GLN A 13 -10.49 -5.61 24.14
C GLN A 13 -10.92 -7.07 23.92
N SER A 14 -10.17 -8.03 24.45
CA SER A 14 -10.38 -9.48 24.27
C SER A 14 -11.75 -9.99 24.72
N ASN A 15 -12.41 -9.28 25.63
CA ASN A 15 -13.76 -9.59 26.09
C ASN A 15 -14.87 -9.09 25.15
N ASN A 16 -14.53 -8.32 24.10
CA ASN A 16 -15.47 -7.81 23.12
C ASN A 16 -15.58 -8.80 21.94
N SER A 17 -16.81 -9.12 21.51
CA SER A 17 -17.06 -9.99 20.34
C SER A 17 -16.37 -9.51 19.07
N ILE A 18 -16.23 -8.19 18.89
CA ILE A 18 -15.55 -7.58 17.75
C ILE A 18 -14.04 -7.85 17.73
N HIS A 19 -13.43 -8.13 18.89
CA HIS A 19 -12.00 -8.46 18.97
C HIS A 19 -11.67 -9.69 18.10
N LYS A 20 -12.48 -10.74 18.19
CA LYS A 20 -12.27 -11.97 17.42
C LYS A 20 -12.37 -11.72 15.90
N VAL A 21 -13.32 -10.88 15.47
CA VAL A 21 -13.44 -10.47 14.07
C VAL A 21 -12.21 -9.68 13.62
N TYR A 22 -11.78 -8.71 14.42
CA TYR A 22 -10.60 -7.90 14.16
C TYR A 22 -9.34 -8.77 13.97
N GLU A 23 -9.06 -9.71 14.88
CA GLU A 23 -7.90 -10.60 14.78
C GLU A 23 -7.96 -11.47 13.52
N ARG A 24 -9.09 -12.09 13.25
CA ARG A 24 -9.27 -12.95 12.07
C ARG A 24 -9.18 -12.20 10.74
N VAL A 25 -9.75 -11.00 10.66
CA VAL A 25 -9.60 -10.15 9.47
C VAL A 25 -8.15 -9.74 9.30
N ARG A 26 -7.45 -9.43 10.38
CA ARG A 26 -6.02 -9.13 10.34
C ARG A 26 -5.20 -10.33 9.85
N GLU A 27 -5.50 -11.53 10.32
CA GLU A 27 -4.88 -12.77 9.82
C GLU A 27 -5.16 -12.99 8.33
N ALA A 28 -6.42 -12.80 7.89
CA ALA A 28 -6.79 -12.90 6.47
C ALA A 28 -6.02 -11.88 5.61
N LEU A 29 -5.87 -10.64 6.08
CA LEU A 29 -5.08 -9.62 5.38
C LEU A 29 -3.62 -10.03 5.24
N LEU A 30 -3.00 -10.56 6.29
CA LEU A 30 -1.62 -11.04 6.24
C LEU A 30 -1.45 -12.29 5.35
N ALA A 31 -2.50 -13.09 5.20
CA ALA A 31 -2.50 -14.26 4.32
C ALA A 31 -2.80 -13.94 2.84
N LEU A 32 -3.21 -12.71 2.53
CA LEU A 32 -3.59 -12.29 1.16
C LEU A 32 -2.61 -12.72 0.06
N PRO A 33 -1.27 -12.63 0.23
CA PRO A 33 -0.35 -13.04 -0.85
C PRO A 33 -0.52 -14.49 -1.31
N ASN A 34 -1.01 -15.37 -0.46
CA ASN A 34 -1.23 -16.78 -0.79
C ASN A 34 -2.53 -17.01 -1.59
N TYR A 35 -3.52 -16.11 -1.43
CA TYR A 35 -4.86 -16.25 -2.01
C TYR A 35 -5.09 -15.33 -3.21
N PHE A 36 -4.35 -14.24 -3.30
CA PHE A 36 -4.51 -13.25 -4.37
C PHE A 36 -4.13 -13.85 -5.73
N ARG A 37 -5.00 -13.63 -6.70
CA ARG A 37 -4.76 -13.95 -8.11
C ARG A 37 -5.32 -12.81 -8.93
N SER A 38 -4.49 -12.27 -9.82
CA SER A 38 -4.92 -11.20 -10.71
C SER A 38 -5.39 -11.78 -12.05
N ASP A 39 -6.53 -11.30 -12.51
CA ASP A 39 -7.06 -11.60 -13.85
C ASP A 39 -6.51 -10.63 -14.92
N THR A 40 -5.72 -9.63 -14.47
CA THR A 40 -5.12 -8.61 -15.33
C THR A 40 -3.67 -8.99 -15.62
N SER A 41 -3.28 -8.99 -16.90
CA SER A 41 -1.89 -9.19 -17.32
C SER A 41 -1.44 -8.04 -18.23
N ILE A 42 -0.13 -7.81 -18.25
CA ILE A 42 0.55 -6.82 -19.09
C ILE A 42 1.58 -7.57 -19.92
N GLU A 43 1.49 -7.48 -21.25
CA GLU A 43 2.47 -8.14 -22.13
C GLU A 43 3.86 -7.56 -21.97
N GLY A 44 3.96 -6.23 -21.77
CA GLY A 44 5.19 -5.55 -21.48
C GLY A 44 4.99 -4.04 -21.35
N ILE A 45 5.93 -3.36 -20.69
CA ILE A 45 5.97 -1.91 -20.53
C ILE A 45 7.38 -1.42 -20.74
N LEU A 46 7.53 -0.24 -21.34
CA LEU A 46 8.83 0.40 -21.46
C LEU A 46 9.39 0.76 -20.08
N ALA A 47 10.71 0.63 -19.92
CA ALA A 47 11.38 0.97 -18.67
C ALA A 47 11.14 2.42 -18.25
N THR A 48 10.96 3.34 -19.21
CA THR A 48 10.61 4.74 -18.98
C THR A 48 9.23 4.96 -18.40
N ASP A 49 8.30 4.06 -18.67
CA ASP A 49 6.89 4.19 -18.29
C ASP A 49 6.54 3.41 -17.01
N ILE A 50 7.50 2.66 -16.47
CA ILE A 50 7.27 1.78 -15.32
C ILE A 50 6.69 2.50 -14.10
N PHE A 51 7.04 3.77 -13.91
CA PHE A 51 6.57 4.57 -12.77
C PHE A 51 5.11 5.02 -12.90
N THR A 52 4.50 4.88 -14.08
CA THR A 52 3.08 5.20 -14.30
C THR A 52 2.14 4.09 -13.83
N LEU A 53 2.65 2.86 -13.65
CA LEU A 53 1.85 1.68 -13.31
C LEU A 53 1.02 1.85 -12.04
N ASN A 54 1.55 2.52 -11.03
CA ASN A 54 0.82 2.72 -9.78
C ASN A 54 -0.51 3.48 -9.99
N ALA A 55 -0.49 4.52 -10.83
CA ALA A 55 -1.69 5.28 -11.14
C ALA A 55 -2.69 4.47 -11.98
N ALA A 56 -2.19 3.66 -12.92
CA ALA A 56 -3.02 2.88 -13.83
C ALA A 56 -3.70 1.69 -13.14
N PHE A 57 -3.00 0.99 -12.23
CA PHE A 57 -3.46 -0.29 -11.68
C PHE A 57 -3.85 -0.26 -10.21
N GLY A 58 -3.57 0.82 -9.49
CA GLY A 58 -3.82 0.90 -8.05
C GLY A 58 -5.27 0.55 -7.67
N ALA A 59 -6.25 1.16 -8.33
CA ALA A 59 -7.66 0.91 -8.06
C ALA A 59 -8.08 -0.53 -8.42
N THR A 60 -7.52 -1.10 -9.49
CA THR A 60 -7.78 -2.49 -9.90
C THR A 60 -7.24 -3.48 -8.86
N ILE A 61 -6.04 -3.25 -8.33
CA ILE A 61 -5.46 -4.07 -7.27
C ILE A 61 -6.33 -4.02 -6.01
N GLU A 62 -6.76 -2.84 -5.60
CA GLU A 62 -7.64 -2.67 -4.44
C GLU A 62 -8.97 -3.40 -4.61
N ASP A 63 -9.57 -3.37 -5.80
CA ASP A 63 -10.81 -4.10 -6.09
C ASP A 63 -10.62 -5.62 -6.04
N GLN A 64 -9.55 -6.12 -6.63
CA GLN A 64 -9.20 -7.55 -6.59
C GLN A 64 -8.86 -8.03 -5.18
N VAL A 65 -8.26 -7.19 -4.33
CA VAL A 65 -8.03 -7.49 -2.90
C VAL A 65 -9.36 -7.67 -2.17
N VAL A 66 -10.32 -6.77 -2.37
CA VAL A 66 -11.67 -6.90 -1.74
C VAL A 66 -12.38 -8.16 -2.21
N SER A 67 -12.31 -8.47 -3.50
CA SER A 67 -12.86 -9.72 -4.05
C SER A 67 -12.18 -10.95 -3.44
N THR A 68 -10.87 -10.90 -3.23
CA THR A 68 -10.10 -11.97 -2.60
C THR A 68 -10.50 -12.16 -1.14
N LEU A 69 -10.63 -11.08 -0.35
CA LEU A 69 -11.09 -11.15 1.04
C LEU A 69 -12.48 -11.81 1.14
N ASN A 70 -13.38 -11.51 0.22
CA ASN A 70 -14.69 -12.16 0.18
C ASN A 70 -14.59 -13.67 -0.10
N ARG A 71 -13.66 -14.11 -0.95
CA ARG A 71 -13.39 -15.54 -1.18
C ARG A 71 -12.72 -16.24 0.01
N MET A 72 -11.99 -15.48 0.85
CA MET A 72 -11.31 -15.99 2.04
C MET A 72 -12.21 -16.07 3.28
N ARG A 73 -13.53 -16.19 3.12
CA ARG A 73 -14.48 -16.25 4.23
C ARG A 73 -14.08 -17.30 5.28
N GLU A 74 -13.66 -18.47 4.86
CA GLU A 74 -13.21 -19.55 5.75
C GLU A 74 -12.05 -19.15 6.68
N VAL A 75 -11.26 -18.13 6.31
CA VAL A 75 -10.17 -17.61 7.13
C VAL A 75 -10.69 -16.62 8.18
N TRP A 76 -11.52 -15.63 7.76
CA TRP A 76 -11.97 -14.57 8.68
C TRP A 76 -13.28 -14.90 9.40
N ASP A 77 -14.09 -15.84 8.90
CA ASP A 77 -15.35 -16.33 9.53
C ASP A 77 -15.48 -17.86 9.51
N PRO A 78 -14.49 -18.61 10.05
CA PRO A 78 -14.52 -20.08 10.03
C PRO A 78 -15.66 -20.68 10.85
N ASP A 79 -16.23 -19.92 11.78
CA ASP A 79 -17.37 -20.36 12.60
C ASP A 79 -18.74 -20.02 11.95
N GLU A 80 -18.74 -19.45 10.73
CA GLU A 80 -19.93 -19.04 9.96
C GLU A 80 -20.89 -18.11 10.72
N LYS A 81 -20.35 -17.32 11.65
CA LYS A 81 -21.16 -16.39 12.47
C LYS A 81 -21.64 -15.16 11.72
N PHE A 82 -20.94 -14.82 10.64
CA PHE A 82 -21.17 -13.64 9.83
C PHE A 82 -21.52 -13.97 8.40
N MET A 83 -22.32 -15.04 8.18
CA MET A 83 -22.69 -15.54 6.86
C MET A 83 -23.28 -14.48 5.92
N TYR A 84 -23.98 -13.51 6.46
CA TYR A 84 -24.59 -12.40 5.72
C TYR A 84 -23.69 -11.17 5.58
N HIS A 85 -22.45 -11.20 6.11
CA HIS A 85 -21.53 -10.09 6.03
C HIS A 85 -20.57 -10.30 4.86
N ARG A 86 -20.17 -9.19 4.23
CA ARG A 86 -19.16 -9.17 3.18
C ARG A 86 -18.36 -7.88 3.19
N PHE A 87 -17.19 -7.92 2.61
CA PHE A 87 -16.40 -6.71 2.32
C PHE A 87 -17.02 -5.99 1.12
N VAL A 88 -17.36 -4.72 1.32
CA VAL A 88 -17.98 -3.85 0.30
C VAL A 88 -17.17 -2.57 0.18
N ARG A 89 -16.79 -2.20 -1.05
CA ARG A 89 -16.12 -0.92 -1.30
C ARG A 89 -17.07 0.25 -1.09
N GLN A 90 -16.53 1.34 -0.55
CA GLN A 90 -17.20 2.63 -0.45
C GLN A 90 -16.45 3.66 -1.29
N PRO A 91 -16.99 4.08 -2.45
CA PRO A 91 -16.31 5.09 -3.25
C PRO A 91 -16.33 6.45 -2.54
N GLN A 92 -15.16 7.10 -2.46
CA GLN A 92 -15.00 8.48 -1.98
C GLN A 92 -15.42 8.73 -0.52
N THR A 93 -15.36 7.71 0.33
CA THR A 93 -15.71 7.80 1.75
C THR A 93 -14.71 7.00 2.57
N PHE A 94 -14.38 7.47 3.77
CA PHE A 94 -13.59 6.69 4.72
C PHE A 94 -14.53 5.79 5.57
N PRO A 95 -14.11 4.55 5.81
CA PRO A 95 -13.00 3.83 5.19
C PRO A 95 -13.36 3.34 3.77
N ASP A 96 -12.37 3.05 2.93
CA ASP A 96 -12.56 2.59 1.55
C ASP A 96 -13.39 1.31 1.44
N VAL A 97 -13.33 0.44 2.46
CA VAL A 97 -13.98 -0.88 2.50
C VAL A 97 -14.66 -1.09 3.85
N LEU A 98 -15.88 -1.60 3.85
CA LEU A 98 -16.61 -2.03 5.05
C LEU A 98 -16.85 -3.54 5.03
N LEU A 99 -16.58 -4.20 6.14
CA LEU A 99 -17.16 -5.51 6.44
C LEU A 99 -18.54 -5.28 7.09
N LYS A 100 -19.58 -5.45 6.30
CA LYS A 100 -20.95 -5.15 6.71
C LYS A 100 -21.95 -6.20 6.25
N LYS A 101 -23.11 -6.24 6.91
CA LYS A 101 -24.23 -7.10 6.56
C LYS A 101 -24.78 -6.72 5.19
N ASP A 102 -25.01 -7.71 4.34
CA ASP A 102 -25.66 -7.53 3.05
C ASP A 102 -27.17 -7.41 3.27
N THR A 103 -27.71 -6.23 3.06
CA THR A 103 -29.14 -5.92 3.20
C THR A 103 -29.90 -5.94 1.86
N SER A 104 -29.39 -6.66 0.87
CA SER A 104 -30.03 -6.75 -0.44
C SER A 104 -31.43 -7.39 -0.29
N GLY A 105 -32.44 -6.60 0.01
CA GLY A 105 -33.85 -7.03 0.00
C GLY A 105 -34.79 -6.51 1.09
N THR A 106 -34.34 -5.90 2.15
CA THR A 106 -35.22 -5.34 3.19
C THR A 106 -34.61 -4.10 3.82
N ASP A 107 -35.47 -3.16 4.16
CA ASP A 107 -35.27 -1.86 4.82
C ASP A 107 -33.83 -1.38 5.07
N LYS A 108 -33.59 -0.14 4.61
CA LYS A 108 -32.30 0.58 4.64
C LYS A 108 -31.79 0.95 6.05
N ASP A 109 -32.34 0.34 7.11
CA ASP A 109 -31.92 0.63 8.47
C ASP A 109 -30.66 -0.15 8.83
N GLU A 110 -29.62 0.64 9.08
CA GLU A 110 -28.36 0.33 9.76
C GLU A 110 -27.77 -1.07 9.45
N SER A 111 -27.15 -1.15 8.28
CA SER A 111 -26.28 -2.32 7.99
C SER A 111 -25.27 -2.46 9.12
N GLU A 112 -25.34 -3.54 9.89
CA GLU A 112 -24.38 -3.86 10.94
C GLU A 112 -22.96 -3.88 10.35
N ILE A 113 -22.16 -2.87 10.74
CA ILE A 113 -20.77 -2.74 10.30
C ILE A 113 -19.89 -3.36 11.38
N LEU A 114 -19.11 -4.35 11.02
CA LEU A 114 -18.20 -5.01 11.93
C LEU A 114 -16.82 -4.32 11.96
N LEU A 115 -16.32 -3.85 10.81
CA LEU A 115 -14.98 -3.30 10.68
C LEU A 115 -14.87 -2.50 9.38
N GLY A 116 -14.01 -1.47 9.41
CA GLY A 116 -13.60 -0.69 8.25
C GLY A 116 -12.14 -0.91 7.88
N ILE A 117 -11.83 -0.82 6.59
CA ILE A 117 -10.46 -0.89 6.07
C ILE A 117 -10.21 0.29 5.14
N GLU A 118 -9.25 1.13 5.47
CA GLU A 118 -8.66 2.09 4.54
C GLU A 118 -7.59 1.36 3.75
N LEU A 119 -7.81 1.16 2.46
CA LEU A 119 -6.99 0.30 1.61
C LEU A 119 -6.19 1.13 0.62
N LYS A 120 -4.88 0.90 0.58
CA LYS A 120 -3.97 1.57 -0.35
C LYS A 120 -3.07 0.57 -1.04
N SER A 121 -3.05 0.60 -2.35
CA SER A 121 -2.06 -0.12 -3.14
C SER A 121 -0.75 0.67 -3.21
N TRP A 122 0.36 -0.04 -3.23
CA TRP A 122 1.70 0.53 -3.36
C TRP A 122 2.52 -0.27 -4.35
N TYR A 123 2.82 0.33 -5.50
CA TYR A 123 3.74 -0.26 -6.46
C TYR A 123 5.17 -0.18 -5.92
N LEU A 124 5.82 -1.34 -5.70
CA LEU A 124 7.15 -1.42 -5.08
C LEU A 124 8.23 -0.69 -5.86
N LEU A 125 8.08 -0.61 -7.18
CA LEU A 125 8.99 0.09 -8.07
C LEU A 125 8.56 1.55 -8.33
N ALA A 126 7.66 2.13 -7.52
CA ALA A 126 7.32 3.54 -7.61
C ALA A 126 8.55 4.42 -7.31
N LYS A 127 8.72 5.51 -8.07
CA LYS A 127 9.91 6.39 -8.04
C LYS A 127 10.30 6.85 -6.63
N GLU A 128 9.33 7.15 -5.78
CA GLU A 128 9.55 7.59 -4.41
C GLU A 128 10.16 6.49 -3.51
N GLY A 129 10.00 5.22 -3.87
CA GLY A 129 10.41 4.08 -3.04
C GLY A 129 9.66 3.97 -1.73
N GLU A 130 8.53 4.66 -1.62
CA GLU A 130 7.61 4.67 -0.47
C GLU A 130 6.16 4.88 -0.94
N PRO A 131 5.14 4.45 -0.17
CA PRO A 131 3.74 4.74 -0.48
C PRO A 131 3.48 6.26 -0.47
N SER A 132 2.95 6.79 -1.57
CA SER A 132 2.75 8.23 -1.76
C SER A 132 1.39 8.75 -1.28
N PHE A 133 0.52 7.91 -0.75
CA PHE A 133 -0.82 8.30 -0.33
C PHE A 133 -0.80 9.22 0.92
N ARG A 134 -1.92 9.93 1.09
CA ARG A 134 -2.16 10.78 2.26
C ARG A 134 -3.29 10.21 3.10
N PHE A 135 -3.03 10.09 4.40
CA PHE A 135 -4.04 9.73 5.38
C PHE A 135 -4.30 10.93 6.30
N GLN A 136 -5.40 11.66 6.03
CA GLN A 136 -5.76 12.89 6.73
C GLN A 136 -6.99 12.72 7.63
N VAL A 137 -7.56 11.53 7.68
CA VAL A 137 -8.75 11.23 8.49
C VAL A 137 -8.51 11.56 9.95
N THR A 138 -9.48 12.24 10.59
CA THR A 138 -9.41 12.52 12.02
C THR A 138 -9.55 11.23 12.84
N PRO A 139 -8.85 11.09 13.98
CA PRO A 139 -8.98 9.90 14.84
C PRO A 139 -10.44 9.60 15.28
N ALA A 140 -11.28 10.63 15.37
CA ALA A 140 -12.69 10.47 15.75
C ALA A 140 -13.54 9.73 14.71
N ALA A 141 -13.15 9.77 13.42
CA ALA A 141 -13.84 9.03 12.36
C ALA A 141 -13.49 7.54 12.34
N CYS A 142 -12.46 7.12 13.06
CA CYS A 142 -11.99 5.73 13.08
C CYS A 142 -12.61 4.98 14.26
N ALA A 143 -13.30 3.86 13.99
CA ALA A 143 -13.65 2.91 15.03
C ALA A 143 -12.37 2.24 15.57
N ARG A 144 -12.47 1.67 16.77
CA ARG A 144 -11.31 1.05 17.43
C ARG A 144 -10.73 -0.14 16.67
N GLN A 145 -11.56 -0.84 15.92
CA GLN A 145 -11.22 -2.01 15.10
C GLN A 145 -10.83 -1.68 13.67
N ASP A 146 -11.00 -0.43 13.21
CA ASP A 146 -10.71 -0.07 11.83
C ASP A 146 -9.21 -0.15 11.53
N LEU A 147 -8.91 -0.58 10.32
CA LEU A 147 -7.56 -0.83 9.85
C LEU A 147 -7.17 0.13 8.71
N ILE A 148 -5.91 0.50 8.66
CA ILE A 148 -5.25 1.01 7.47
C ILE A 148 -4.34 -0.08 6.93
N VAL A 149 -4.47 -0.38 5.64
CA VAL A 149 -3.76 -1.47 4.98
C VAL A 149 -3.07 -0.97 3.74
N VAL A 150 -1.76 -1.19 3.65
CA VAL A 150 -0.98 -0.89 2.45
C VAL A 150 -0.57 -2.19 1.80
N ILE A 151 -0.98 -2.38 0.54
CA ILE A 151 -0.71 -3.57 -0.26
C ILE A 151 0.47 -3.29 -1.21
N PRO A 152 1.66 -3.77 -0.92
CA PRO A 152 2.76 -3.69 -1.86
C PRO A 152 2.53 -4.67 -3.00
N TRP A 153 2.79 -4.24 -4.22
CA TRP A 153 2.66 -5.06 -5.41
C TRP A 153 3.69 -4.74 -6.47
N ALA A 154 3.96 -5.69 -7.34
CA ALA A 154 4.76 -5.51 -8.55
C ALA A 154 4.29 -6.50 -9.62
N LEU A 155 4.72 -6.32 -10.86
CA LEU A 155 4.54 -7.34 -11.88
C LEU A 155 5.47 -8.53 -11.60
N ASN A 156 5.00 -9.75 -11.80
CA ASN A 156 5.76 -10.96 -11.49
C ASN A 156 7.06 -11.08 -12.33
N ASN A 157 7.10 -10.51 -13.55
CA ASN A 157 8.28 -10.44 -14.41
C ASN A 157 8.84 -9.01 -14.50
N VAL A 158 8.70 -8.21 -13.45
CA VAL A 158 9.22 -6.84 -13.31
C VAL A 158 8.54 -5.84 -14.25
N ILE A 159 8.64 -6.01 -15.57
CA ILE A 159 8.08 -5.15 -16.61
C ILE A 159 6.92 -5.78 -17.39
N SER A 160 6.53 -7.00 -17.04
CA SER A 160 5.45 -7.75 -17.72
C SER A 160 4.78 -8.75 -16.79
N GLY A 161 3.73 -9.41 -17.27
CA GLY A 161 3.01 -10.45 -16.53
C GLY A 161 1.88 -9.89 -15.68
N TYR A 162 1.55 -10.55 -14.58
CA TYR A 162 0.44 -10.15 -13.71
C TYR A 162 0.92 -9.51 -12.43
N PRO A 163 0.06 -8.64 -11.83
CA PRO A 163 0.31 -8.14 -10.50
C PRO A 163 0.43 -9.28 -9.48
N LYS A 164 1.52 -9.26 -8.73
CA LYS A 164 1.75 -10.08 -7.55
C LYS A 164 1.76 -9.14 -6.35
N ILE A 165 1.06 -9.50 -5.30
CA ILE A 165 1.10 -8.75 -4.04
C ILE A 165 2.05 -9.41 -3.04
N PHE A 166 2.58 -8.60 -2.13
CA PHE A 166 3.49 -9.03 -1.07
C PHE A 166 2.85 -8.80 0.29
N LEU A 167 3.56 -9.15 1.36
CA LEU A 167 3.04 -9.05 2.72
C LEU A 167 2.54 -7.63 3.00
N PRO A 168 1.23 -7.44 3.31
CA PRO A 168 0.68 -6.11 3.57
C PRO A 168 1.20 -5.50 4.87
N TYR A 169 1.28 -4.17 4.89
CA TYR A 169 1.32 -3.41 6.13
C TYR A 169 -0.10 -3.29 6.67
N VAL A 170 -0.30 -3.65 7.93
CA VAL A 170 -1.61 -3.59 8.59
C VAL A 170 -1.47 -2.89 9.93
N GLU A 171 -2.17 -1.78 10.13
CA GLU A 171 -2.15 -0.99 11.35
C GLU A 171 -3.56 -0.52 11.74
N LEU A 172 -3.79 -0.20 13.01
CA LEU A 172 -5.03 0.43 13.46
C LEU A 172 -5.17 1.83 12.86
N ALA A 173 -6.27 2.09 12.15
CA ALA A 173 -6.51 3.38 11.49
C ALA A 173 -6.53 4.54 12.49
N LYS A 174 -7.13 4.33 13.66
CA LYS A 174 -7.16 5.33 14.74
C LYS A 174 -5.77 5.66 15.25
N TYR A 175 -4.95 4.64 15.54
CA TYR A 175 -3.56 4.85 15.97
C TYR A 175 -2.73 5.55 14.90
N ALA A 176 -2.91 5.18 13.64
CA ALA A 176 -2.26 5.82 12.50
C ALA A 176 -2.57 7.33 12.42
N ALA A 177 -3.85 7.70 12.60
CA ALA A 177 -4.28 9.09 12.62
C ALA A 177 -3.71 9.86 13.83
N GLU A 178 -3.74 9.27 15.02
CA GLU A 178 -3.18 9.85 16.25
C GLU A 178 -1.66 10.03 16.14
N TYR A 179 -0.94 9.01 15.64
CA TYR A 179 0.51 9.05 15.46
C TYR A 179 0.93 10.10 14.42
N ARG A 180 0.20 10.22 13.28
CA ARG A 180 0.41 11.29 12.29
C ARG A 180 0.31 12.66 12.95
N ASN A 181 -0.71 12.90 13.79
CA ASN A 181 -0.89 14.17 14.48
C ASN A 181 0.22 14.42 15.51
N TYR A 182 0.64 13.38 16.24
CA TYR A 182 1.77 13.46 17.17
C TYR A 182 3.07 13.78 16.45
N TRP A 183 3.36 13.06 15.35
CA TRP A 183 4.55 13.34 14.54
C TRP A 183 4.55 14.77 14.01
N TRP A 184 3.42 15.25 13.50
CA TRP A 184 3.30 16.60 12.97
C TRP A 184 3.60 17.67 14.03
N LYS A 185 3.10 17.48 15.24
CA LYS A 185 3.23 18.43 16.35
C LYS A 185 4.60 18.39 17.02
N HIS A 186 5.20 17.21 17.14
CA HIS A 186 6.30 16.99 18.09
C HIS A 186 7.58 16.45 17.49
N ILE A 187 7.52 15.65 16.41
CA ILE A 187 8.69 14.94 15.88
C ILE A 187 9.29 15.62 14.65
N ARG A 188 8.48 16.07 13.70
CA ARG A 188 8.99 16.63 12.45
C ARG A 188 9.97 17.78 12.68
N LYS A 189 11.00 17.84 11.85
CA LYS A 189 12.10 18.83 12.00
C LYS A 189 11.65 20.25 11.63
N THR A 190 10.75 20.41 10.65
CA THR A 190 10.29 21.71 10.16
C THR A 190 9.11 22.20 11.00
N LYS A 191 9.31 23.27 11.79
CA LYS A 191 8.32 23.77 12.76
C LYS A 191 7.70 25.11 12.31
N SER A 192 7.23 25.22 11.07
CA SER A 192 6.57 26.47 10.61
C SER A 192 5.22 26.70 11.30
N SER A 193 4.43 25.65 11.51
CA SER A 193 3.24 25.59 12.36
C SER A 193 2.98 24.16 12.76
N THR A 194 2.66 23.93 14.03
CA THR A 194 2.33 22.61 14.57
C THR A 194 0.82 22.44 14.81
N GLU A 195 0.06 23.51 14.62
CA GLU A 195 -1.38 23.52 14.86
C GLU A 195 -2.12 22.68 13.81
N ILE A 196 -3.12 21.93 14.27
CA ILE A 196 -3.99 21.11 13.45
C ILE A 196 -5.43 21.48 13.75
N VAL A 197 -6.18 21.87 12.74
CA VAL A 197 -7.61 22.10 12.81
C VAL A 197 -8.32 20.76 12.62
N THR A 198 -9.03 20.31 13.63
CA THR A 198 -9.76 19.05 13.67
C THR A 198 -11.26 19.31 13.56
N PRO A 199 -11.99 18.58 12.69
CA PRO A 199 -13.42 18.71 12.58
C PRO A 199 -14.13 18.27 13.86
N GLN A 200 -15.26 18.93 14.19
CA GLN A 200 -16.08 18.63 15.35
C GLN A 200 -17.23 17.69 14.97
N ASN A 201 -17.79 17.00 15.98
CA ASN A 201 -18.97 16.13 15.84
C ASN A 201 -18.80 14.99 14.81
N VAL A 202 -17.60 14.41 14.78
CA VAL A 202 -17.29 13.27 13.91
C VAL A 202 -17.43 11.97 14.69
N SER A 203 -18.07 10.99 14.08
CA SER A 203 -18.20 9.61 14.59
C SER A 203 -17.65 8.61 13.57
N PRO A 204 -17.37 7.37 13.99
CA PRO A 204 -17.00 6.29 13.07
C PRO A 204 -18.06 6.07 11.98
N TYR A 205 -17.58 5.60 10.82
CA TYR A 205 -18.38 5.34 9.62
C TYR A 205 -19.16 6.57 9.13
N PRO A 206 -18.45 7.68 8.85
CA PRO A 206 -19.06 8.94 8.45
C PRO A 206 -19.78 8.81 7.10
N GLN A 207 -20.74 9.69 6.88
CA GLN A 207 -21.37 9.84 5.59
C GLN A 207 -20.49 10.64 4.63
N LYS A 208 -20.73 10.51 3.33
CA LYS A 208 -19.97 11.20 2.29
C LYS A 208 -19.94 12.74 2.43
N SER A 209 -20.97 13.32 3.03
CA SER A 209 -21.09 14.76 3.28
C SER A 209 -20.25 15.26 4.45
N ASP A 210 -19.79 14.35 5.33
CA ASP A 210 -19.15 14.71 6.58
C ASP A 210 -17.73 15.21 6.38
N LYS A 211 -17.37 16.24 7.12
CA LYS A 211 -16.00 16.73 7.15
C LYS A 211 -15.19 15.91 8.16
N ILE A 212 -14.31 15.05 7.65
CA ILE A 212 -13.57 14.08 8.47
C ILE A 212 -12.05 14.26 8.45
N SER A 213 -11.55 15.27 7.75
CA SER A 213 -10.11 15.43 7.58
C SER A 213 -9.53 16.48 8.53
N ASP A 214 -8.52 16.08 9.29
CA ASP A 214 -7.62 17.01 9.97
C ASP A 214 -6.86 17.84 8.94
N LYS A 215 -6.67 19.12 9.24
CA LYS A 215 -5.91 20.05 8.38
C LYS A 215 -4.88 20.80 9.21
N PRO A 216 -3.62 20.88 8.77
CA PRO A 216 -2.66 21.74 9.44
C PRO A 216 -3.02 23.21 9.17
N ALA A 217 -2.78 24.09 10.11
CA ALA A 217 -2.94 25.53 9.92
C ALA A 217 -2.05 26.04 8.78
N PHE A 218 -0.89 25.39 8.58
CA PHE A 218 0.01 25.65 7.47
C PHE A 218 0.66 24.35 7.00
N ASP A 219 0.38 23.93 5.75
CA ASP A 219 0.97 22.75 5.10
C ASP A 219 1.99 23.17 4.03
N GLY A 220 3.12 23.70 4.48
CA GLY A 220 4.24 24.06 3.59
C GLY A 220 4.77 22.84 2.83
N GLY A 221 4.52 22.80 1.52
CA GLY A 221 4.95 21.69 0.67
C GLY A 221 4.02 20.48 0.67
N ASN A 222 2.80 20.61 1.18
CA ASN A 222 1.77 19.56 1.11
C ASN A 222 2.21 18.21 1.71
N ASN A 223 2.85 18.20 2.86
CA ASN A 223 3.39 16.98 3.49
C ASN A 223 2.50 16.39 4.58
N PHE A 224 1.51 17.14 5.08
CA PHE A 224 0.60 16.63 6.08
C PHE A 224 -0.19 15.43 5.56
N GLY A 225 -0.24 14.39 6.37
CA GLY A 225 -0.93 13.14 6.01
C GLY A 225 -0.13 12.19 5.15
N ARG A 226 1.05 12.56 4.63
CA ARG A 226 1.93 11.59 3.96
C ARG A 226 2.39 10.54 4.96
N PHE A 227 1.69 9.42 4.95
CA PHE A 227 1.73 8.43 6.01
C PHE A 227 3.12 7.80 6.20
N ALA A 228 3.76 7.37 5.12
CA ALA A 228 5.08 6.77 5.17
C ALA A 228 6.15 7.70 5.77
N ARG A 229 6.02 9.02 5.55
CA ARG A 229 6.99 10.02 6.05
C ARG A 229 6.94 10.27 7.55
N THR A 230 5.98 9.71 8.25
CA THR A 230 5.89 9.81 9.71
C THR A 230 6.85 8.90 10.45
N GLY A 231 7.50 7.97 9.76
CA GLY A 231 8.36 6.95 10.35
C GLY A 231 7.62 5.71 10.87
N ILE A 232 6.29 5.73 10.88
CA ILE A 232 5.46 4.63 11.40
C ILE A 232 5.65 3.32 10.62
N MET A 233 6.09 3.42 9.36
CA MET A 233 6.29 2.29 8.45
C MET A 233 7.77 1.94 8.20
N ASP A 234 8.74 2.65 8.78
CA ASP A 234 10.15 2.55 8.35
C ASP A 234 10.68 1.11 8.31
N SER A 235 10.50 0.37 9.40
CA SER A 235 10.96 -1.03 9.46
C SER A 235 10.25 -1.93 8.44
N TYR A 236 8.98 -1.66 8.17
CA TYR A 236 8.23 -2.39 7.16
C TYR A 236 8.72 -2.05 5.74
N LEU A 237 8.98 -0.78 5.44
CA LEU A 237 9.50 -0.36 4.14
C LEU A 237 10.84 -1.00 3.82
N GLU A 238 11.72 -1.16 4.81
CA GLU A 238 13.00 -1.86 4.65
C GLU A 238 12.80 -3.33 4.26
N ILE A 239 11.81 -4.00 4.86
CA ILE A 239 11.48 -5.40 4.53
C ILE A 239 10.89 -5.47 3.12
N ALA A 240 9.90 -4.65 2.82
CA ALA A 240 9.20 -4.65 1.54
C ALA A 240 10.13 -4.35 0.34
N LYS A 241 11.11 -3.46 0.51
CA LYS A 241 12.12 -3.16 -0.53
C LYS A 241 13.05 -4.34 -0.85
N ARG A 242 13.18 -5.30 0.05
CA ARG A 242 13.98 -6.52 -0.15
C ARG A 242 13.19 -7.66 -0.79
N GLU A 243 11.89 -7.48 -1.01
CA GLU A 243 11.06 -8.50 -1.68
C GLU A 243 11.67 -8.86 -3.04
N SER A 244 11.71 -10.17 -3.30
CA SER A 244 12.37 -10.69 -4.50
C SER A 244 11.45 -10.61 -5.72
N LEU A 245 11.92 -9.92 -6.74
CA LEU A 245 11.33 -9.86 -8.07
C LEU A 245 12.31 -10.51 -9.04
N CYS A 246 11.94 -11.65 -9.60
CA CYS A 246 12.86 -12.45 -10.46
C CYS A 246 14.22 -12.69 -9.82
N GLY A 247 14.24 -13.05 -8.52
CA GLY A 247 15.47 -13.34 -7.80
C GLY A 247 16.31 -12.15 -7.32
N ILE A 248 15.87 -10.91 -7.63
CA ILE A 248 16.58 -9.66 -7.26
C ILE A 248 15.66 -8.82 -6.36
N GLY A 249 16.22 -8.19 -5.33
CA GLY A 249 15.46 -7.31 -4.44
C GLY A 249 14.86 -6.11 -5.19
N ALA A 250 13.63 -5.74 -4.84
CA ALA A 250 12.91 -4.64 -5.47
C ALA A 250 13.68 -3.31 -5.44
N GLU A 251 14.46 -3.04 -4.39
CA GLU A 251 15.30 -1.85 -4.29
C GLU A 251 16.35 -1.74 -5.40
N HIS A 252 16.93 -2.86 -5.83
CA HIS A 252 17.92 -2.88 -6.91
C HIS A 252 17.26 -2.60 -8.25
N TRP A 253 16.07 -3.17 -8.49
CA TRP A 253 15.26 -2.85 -9.66
C TRP A 253 14.87 -1.37 -9.70
N LEU A 254 14.40 -0.83 -8.58
CA LEU A 254 14.04 0.58 -8.47
C LEU A 254 15.24 1.50 -8.81
N ASN A 255 16.42 1.21 -8.27
CA ASN A 255 17.62 1.99 -8.53
C ASN A 255 18.03 1.89 -10.01
N PHE A 256 17.91 0.71 -10.61
CA PHE A 256 18.14 0.51 -12.03
C PHE A 256 17.20 1.36 -12.90
N PHE A 257 15.89 1.31 -12.66
CA PHE A 257 14.91 2.09 -13.46
C PHE A 257 15.03 3.60 -13.29
N LYS A 258 15.49 4.08 -12.13
CA LYS A 258 15.78 5.51 -11.93
C LYS A 258 16.82 6.06 -12.89
N ILE A 259 17.76 5.23 -13.36
CA ILE A 259 18.81 5.63 -14.29
C ILE A 259 18.20 6.15 -15.60
N PHE A 260 17.13 5.52 -16.09
CA PHE A 260 16.47 5.92 -17.34
C PHE A 260 15.71 7.25 -17.27
N GLN A 261 15.47 7.75 -16.06
CA GLN A 261 14.77 9.04 -15.87
C GLN A 261 15.72 10.21 -15.57
N GLU A 262 16.97 9.94 -15.22
CA GLU A 262 17.91 10.96 -14.74
C GLU A 262 18.93 11.39 -15.82
N GLU A 263 18.65 11.14 -17.12
CA GLU A 263 19.57 11.47 -18.25
C GLU A 263 21.04 11.09 -17.95
N ARG A 264 21.26 9.89 -17.45
CA ARG A 264 22.60 9.42 -17.12
C ARG A 264 23.36 8.99 -18.38
N ASP A 265 24.66 9.14 -18.33
CA ASP A 265 25.56 8.71 -19.38
C ASP A 265 25.61 7.17 -19.55
N GLU A 266 26.06 6.72 -20.72
CA GLU A 266 26.16 5.31 -21.09
C GLU A 266 27.03 4.50 -20.10
N GLU A 267 28.08 5.11 -19.51
CA GLU A 267 28.95 4.43 -18.57
C GLU A 267 28.21 4.12 -17.24
N SER A 268 27.40 5.05 -16.76
CA SER A 268 26.56 4.86 -15.57
C SER A 268 25.55 3.73 -15.78
N ILE A 269 24.91 3.67 -16.94
CA ILE A 269 23.98 2.60 -17.31
C ILE A 269 24.70 1.24 -17.33
N LYS A 270 25.87 1.15 -17.99
CA LYS A 270 26.68 -0.08 -18.04
C LYS A 270 27.14 -0.53 -16.65
N ALA A 271 27.49 0.41 -15.77
CA ALA A 271 27.90 0.09 -14.40
C ALA A 271 26.76 -0.54 -13.59
N GLU A 272 25.54 -0.02 -13.70
CA GLU A 272 24.36 -0.59 -12.99
C GLU A 272 23.94 -1.93 -13.60
N LEU A 273 23.97 -2.09 -14.94
CA LEU A 273 23.76 -3.38 -15.60
C LEU A 273 24.76 -4.44 -15.12
N LYS A 274 26.03 -4.05 -14.93
CA LYS A 274 27.06 -4.96 -14.40
C LYS A 274 26.74 -5.38 -12.97
N LYS A 275 26.24 -4.46 -12.12
CA LYS A 275 25.81 -4.80 -10.75
C LYS A 275 24.63 -5.77 -10.76
N LEU A 276 23.62 -5.53 -11.58
CA LEU A 276 22.49 -6.44 -11.74
C LEU A 276 22.94 -7.83 -12.21
N ARG A 277 23.82 -7.91 -13.22
CA ARG A 277 24.38 -9.19 -13.68
C ARG A 277 25.06 -9.97 -12.57
N VAL A 278 25.85 -9.32 -11.72
CA VAL A 278 26.51 -9.96 -10.58
C VAL A 278 25.49 -10.51 -9.58
N LEU A 279 24.38 -9.80 -9.34
CA LEU A 279 23.30 -10.24 -8.46
C LEU A 279 22.55 -11.46 -9.03
N VAL A 280 22.44 -11.56 -10.36
CA VAL A 280 21.72 -12.63 -11.07
C VAL A 280 22.58 -13.89 -11.25
N THR A 281 23.87 -13.72 -11.59
CA THR A 281 24.77 -14.83 -11.89
C THR A 281 25.52 -15.37 -10.68
N GLY A 282 25.17 -14.93 -9.48
CA GLY A 282 25.75 -15.45 -8.22
C GLY A 282 25.53 -16.95 -8.05
N PRO A 283 26.42 -17.67 -7.35
CA PRO A 283 26.38 -19.12 -7.22
C PRO A 283 25.03 -19.58 -6.64
N GLY A 284 24.35 -20.47 -7.36
CA GLY A 284 23.07 -21.10 -6.99
C GLY A 284 21.84 -20.62 -7.77
N ARG A 285 21.98 -19.73 -8.77
CA ARG A 285 20.83 -19.17 -9.54
C ARG A 285 20.83 -19.52 -11.04
N GLU A 286 21.59 -20.52 -11.47
CA GLU A 286 21.79 -20.87 -12.88
C GLU A 286 20.55 -21.44 -13.60
N ASN A 287 19.40 -21.61 -12.92
CA ASN A 287 18.23 -22.31 -13.44
C ASN A 287 16.89 -21.60 -13.27
N GLU A 288 16.83 -20.26 -13.28
CA GLU A 288 15.54 -19.54 -13.24
C GLU A 288 15.21 -18.98 -14.64
N PRO A 289 14.42 -19.70 -15.47
CA PRO A 289 14.09 -19.27 -16.85
C PRO A 289 13.34 -17.92 -16.88
N ASP A 290 12.50 -17.62 -15.90
CA ASP A 290 11.75 -16.36 -15.80
C ASP A 290 12.66 -15.16 -15.59
N LEU A 291 13.81 -15.37 -14.92
CA LEU A 291 14.81 -14.35 -14.69
C LEU A 291 15.56 -13.99 -15.98
N MET A 292 15.92 -15.00 -16.78
CA MET A 292 16.60 -14.80 -18.06
C MET A 292 15.70 -14.08 -19.05
N ASP A 293 14.40 -14.44 -19.12
CA ASP A 293 13.41 -13.77 -19.97
C ASP A 293 13.20 -12.31 -19.57
N ALA A 294 13.11 -12.02 -18.26
CA ALA A 294 13.02 -10.65 -17.77
C ALA A 294 14.27 -9.82 -18.08
N LEU A 295 15.45 -10.41 -17.96
CA LEU A 295 16.72 -9.74 -18.31
C LEU A 295 16.85 -9.49 -19.81
N GLU A 296 16.48 -10.43 -20.67
CA GLU A 296 16.49 -10.24 -22.12
C GLU A 296 15.55 -9.12 -22.55
N LYS A 297 14.35 -9.03 -21.95
CA LYS A 297 13.41 -7.93 -22.21
C LYS A 297 13.96 -6.57 -21.75
N ILE A 298 14.63 -6.52 -20.60
CA ILE A 298 15.29 -5.30 -20.11
C ILE A 298 16.45 -4.90 -21.03
N LEU A 299 17.30 -5.86 -21.41
CA LEU A 299 18.45 -5.60 -22.30
C LEU A 299 17.99 -5.12 -23.69
N SER A 300 16.95 -5.74 -24.25
CA SER A 300 16.33 -5.30 -25.50
C SER A 300 15.78 -3.87 -25.42
N GLY A 301 15.15 -3.50 -24.28
CA GLY A 301 14.71 -2.14 -24.03
C GLY A 301 15.86 -1.14 -23.93
N VAL A 302 16.97 -1.51 -23.30
CA VAL A 302 18.19 -0.68 -23.20
C VAL A 302 18.84 -0.48 -24.57
N ASP A 303 18.98 -1.55 -25.35
CA ASP A 303 19.56 -1.46 -26.70
C ASP A 303 18.72 -0.55 -27.59
N THR A 304 17.40 -0.63 -27.51
CA THR A 304 16.47 0.26 -28.22
C THR A 304 16.67 1.74 -27.85
N LEU A 305 16.85 2.04 -26.56
CA LEU A 305 17.10 3.40 -26.07
C LEU A 305 18.46 3.94 -26.49
N LEU A 306 19.50 3.09 -26.47
CA LEU A 306 20.86 3.46 -26.90
C LEU A 306 20.91 3.74 -28.41
N ASP A 307 20.15 3.00 -29.22
CA ASP A 307 20.05 3.21 -30.66
C ASP A 307 19.26 4.48 -31.02
N GLN A 308 18.22 4.80 -30.26
CA GLN A 308 17.48 6.07 -30.43
C GLN A 308 18.36 7.30 -30.15
N ASN A 309 19.23 7.23 -29.15
CA ASN A 309 20.18 8.31 -28.84
C ASN A 309 21.35 8.43 -29.83
N ARG A 310 21.59 7.43 -30.68
CA ARG A 310 22.63 7.48 -31.77
C ARG A 310 22.10 8.10 -33.04
N THR A 311 20.79 8.25 -33.19
CA THR A 311 20.12 8.79 -34.39
C THR A 311 19.68 10.25 -34.27
N THR A 312 19.92 10.87 -33.11
CA THR A 312 19.77 12.31 -32.83
C THR A 312 21.13 12.97 -32.70
#